data_558b3ed20691aca6c76eef2f792d22bb
#
_entry.id   558b3ed20691aca6c76eef2f792d22bb
#
_cell.length_a   1.000
_cell.length_b   1.000
_cell.length_c   1.000
_cell.angle_alpha   90.00
_cell.angle_beta   90.00
_cell.angle_gamma   90.00
#
_symmetry.space_group_name_H-M   'P 1'
#
loop_
_entity.id
_entity.type
_entity.pdbx_description
1 polymer ?
#
loop_
_entity_poly.entity_id
_entity_poly.type
_entity_poly.pdbx_seq_one_letter_code
_entity_poly.pdbx_strand_id
1 'polypeptide(L)'
;MNRILSIATNLFPIWVLAGGALALAHPVWFTWFSGGFITWGLAVIMLGMGITLSVDDFKRVLKMPRAVGIGFVAHYAIMPFLGWSIAHLLKLETPFAVGLILVSCCPSGTASNVVNYIARSNVALSVLITMCSTLGAIVMTPLLTKWLAGQYVPVDAMGLFLSTLQIVLAPVVIGVSLNRFVPRFVKFVLPMSPLVSVLAITLICASIIGSSADDFKRSGGVLILAVFLLHSGGFLLGYISSRLLRCDKLTSRTISIEVGMQNSGLGAALAKAHFTSMPLAALPCAISATFHSVIGSILAGIWRLRPVIADGHHRPNGGQRTARPTNNLA
;
A
#
# COMPACT_ATOMS: atom_id res chain seq x y z
N MET A 1 -6.31 18.42 11.65
CA MET A 1 -7.20 17.66 10.73
C MET A 1 -8.57 17.56 11.37
N ASN A 2 -9.63 17.98 10.68
CA ASN A 2 -10.98 17.91 11.23
C ASN A 2 -11.31 16.47 11.61
N ARG A 3 -11.90 16.26 12.79
CA ARG A 3 -12.28 14.95 13.33
C ARG A 3 -13.08 14.11 12.31
N ILE A 4 -13.94 14.76 11.54
CA ILE A 4 -14.75 14.14 10.48
C ILE A 4 -13.87 13.57 9.35
N LEU A 5 -12.90 14.33 8.84
CA LEU A 5 -11.97 13.85 7.80
C LEU A 5 -11.15 12.65 8.26
N SER A 6 -10.70 12.67 9.51
CA SER A 6 -9.95 11.55 10.10
C SER A 6 -10.83 10.29 10.21
N ILE A 7 -12.08 10.43 10.67
CA ILE A 7 -13.02 9.30 10.77
C ILE A 7 -13.29 8.75 9.36
N ALA A 8 -13.63 9.60 8.40
CA ALA A 8 -13.91 9.20 7.02
C ALA A 8 -12.73 8.45 6.38
N THR A 9 -11.51 8.95 6.58
CA THR A 9 -10.29 8.29 6.08
C THR A 9 -10.04 6.94 6.78
N ASN A 10 -10.24 6.86 8.10
CA ASN A 10 -10.03 5.62 8.85
C ASN A 10 -11.06 4.52 8.51
N LEU A 11 -12.22 4.90 7.98
CA LEU A 11 -13.24 3.99 7.46
C LEU A 11 -12.91 3.47 6.04
N PHE A 12 -11.70 3.73 5.53
CA PHE A 12 -11.24 3.27 4.22
C PHE A 12 -11.58 1.80 3.90
N PRO A 13 -11.38 0.80 4.79
CA PRO A 13 -11.75 -0.58 4.47
C PRO A 13 -13.26 -0.75 4.22
N ILE A 14 -14.08 0.01 4.94
CA ILE A 14 -15.55 -0.03 4.78
C ILE A 14 -15.96 0.58 3.45
N TRP A 15 -15.33 1.69 3.03
CA TRP A 15 -15.62 2.31 1.74
C TRP A 15 -15.30 1.38 0.57
N VAL A 16 -14.15 0.72 0.60
CA VAL A 16 -13.75 -0.21 -0.47
C VAL A 16 -14.65 -1.45 -0.50
N LEU A 17 -14.99 -2.01 0.67
CA LEU A 17 -15.93 -3.13 0.79
C LEU A 17 -17.33 -2.76 0.28
N ALA A 18 -17.88 -1.65 0.75
CA ALA A 18 -19.21 -1.19 0.36
C ALA A 18 -19.26 -0.85 -1.13
N GLY A 19 -18.25 -0.17 -1.66
CA GLY A 19 -18.11 0.12 -3.09
C GLY A 19 -18.06 -1.14 -3.94
N GLY A 20 -17.29 -2.15 -3.53
CA GLY A 20 -17.23 -3.45 -4.20
C GLY A 20 -18.56 -4.21 -4.16
N ALA A 21 -19.20 -4.26 -3.00
CA ALA A 21 -20.51 -4.91 -2.85
C ALA A 21 -21.61 -4.23 -3.68
N LEU A 22 -21.65 -2.89 -3.66
CA LEU A 22 -22.57 -2.11 -4.48
C LEU A 22 -22.30 -2.31 -5.98
N ALA A 23 -21.02 -2.42 -6.38
CA ALA A 23 -20.66 -2.65 -7.77
C ALA A 23 -21.05 -4.04 -8.27
N LEU A 24 -21.09 -5.05 -7.38
CA LEU A 24 -21.61 -6.38 -7.71
C LEU A 24 -23.14 -6.40 -7.83
N ALA A 25 -23.83 -5.59 -7.02
CA ALA A 25 -25.28 -5.48 -7.04
C ALA A 25 -25.78 -4.59 -8.19
N HIS A 26 -25.11 -3.47 -8.42
CA HIS A 26 -25.49 -2.44 -9.38
C HIS A 26 -24.26 -1.98 -10.22
N PRO A 27 -23.76 -2.80 -11.15
CA PRO A 27 -22.55 -2.52 -11.94
C PRO A 27 -22.57 -1.17 -12.64
N VAL A 28 -23.72 -0.80 -13.21
CA VAL A 28 -23.91 0.42 -14.01
C VAL A 28 -23.55 1.69 -13.25
N TRP A 29 -23.68 1.70 -11.92
CA TRP A 29 -23.35 2.87 -11.11
C TRP A 29 -21.84 3.21 -11.10
N PHE A 30 -20.98 2.27 -11.47
CA PHE A 30 -19.54 2.42 -11.37
C PHE A 30 -18.79 2.24 -12.69
N THR A 31 -19.36 1.54 -13.69
CA THR A 31 -18.67 1.22 -14.94
C THR A 31 -18.33 2.43 -15.81
N TRP A 32 -18.95 3.58 -15.55
CA TRP A 32 -18.58 4.86 -16.18
C TRP A 32 -17.16 5.32 -15.81
N PHE A 33 -16.68 4.93 -14.62
CA PHE A 33 -15.34 5.27 -14.15
C PHE A 33 -14.31 4.31 -14.78
N SER A 34 -14.06 4.44 -16.08
CA SER A 34 -13.22 3.53 -16.86
C SER A 34 -12.18 4.27 -17.71
N GLY A 35 -11.29 3.55 -18.35
CA GLY A 35 -10.28 4.11 -19.24
C GLY A 35 -9.42 5.20 -18.57
N GLY A 36 -9.44 6.40 -19.13
CA GLY A 36 -8.66 7.54 -18.63
C GLY A 36 -8.98 7.93 -17.17
N PHE A 37 -10.22 7.73 -16.70
CA PHE A 37 -10.59 8.06 -15.33
C PHE A 37 -9.83 7.21 -14.30
N ILE A 38 -9.54 5.94 -14.60
CA ILE A 38 -8.72 5.08 -13.74
C ILE A 38 -7.30 5.63 -13.66
N THR A 39 -6.71 5.99 -14.81
CA THR A 39 -5.35 6.55 -14.87
C THR A 39 -5.26 7.89 -14.13
N TRP A 40 -6.21 8.80 -14.34
CA TRP A 40 -6.25 10.09 -13.65
C TRP A 40 -6.54 9.93 -12.14
N GLY A 41 -7.43 9.02 -11.77
CA GLY A 41 -7.69 8.70 -10.36
C GLY A 41 -6.41 8.23 -9.66
N LEU A 42 -5.64 7.35 -10.31
CA LEU A 42 -4.36 6.91 -9.77
C LEU A 42 -3.33 8.05 -9.73
N ALA A 43 -3.25 8.89 -10.77
CA ALA A 43 -2.35 10.04 -10.77
C ALA A 43 -2.65 11.00 -9.60
N VAL A 44 -3.93 11.22 -9.27
CA VAL A 44 -4.35 12.01 -8.10
C VAL A 44 -3.91 11.36 -6.80
N ILE A 45 -4.02 10.03 -6.67
CA ILE A 45 -3.53 9.28 -5.49
C ILE A 45 -2.01 9.45 -5.35
N MET A 46 -1.26 9.31 -6.45
CA MET A 46 0.20 9.44 -6.46
C MET A 46 0.65 10.89 -6.20
N LEU A 47 -0.07 11.88 -6.73
CA LEU A 47 0.15 13.28 -6.41
C LEU A 47 -0.09 13.54 -4.91
N GLY A 48 -1.19 13.00 -4.37
CA GLY A 48 -1.50 13.03 -2.94
C GLY A 48 -0.37 12.46 -2.09
N MET A 49 0.23 11.34 -2.50
CA MET A 49 1.43 10.81 -1.87
C MET A 49 2.61 11.79 -1.98
N GLY A 50 2.86 12.33 -3.18
CA GLY A 50 3.97 13.25 -3.41
C GLY A 50 3.92 14.50 -2.54
N ILE A 51 2.75 15.12 -2.35
CA ILE A 51 2.61 16.31 -1.48
C ILE A 51 2.81 16.01 0.00
N THR A 52 2.72 14.75 0.44
CA THR A 52 3.04 14.35 1.83
C THR A 52 4.52 14.17 2.07
N LEU A 53 5.33 13.99 1.01
CA LEU A 53 6.76 13.78 1.08
C LEU A 53 7.52 15.10 1.08
N SER A 54 8.59 15.15 1.86
CA SER A 54 9.54 16.27 1.92
C SER A 54 10.93 15.82 1.48
N VAL A 55 11.77 16.77 1.05
CA VAL A 55 13.18 16.49 0.73
C VAL A 55 13.94 15.89 1.93
N ASP A 56 13.52 16.24 3.16
CA ASP A 56 14.14 15.70 4.36
C ASP A 56 13.77 14.23 4.61
N ASP A 57 12.67 13.74 4.09
CA ASP A 57 12.33 12.31 4.18
C ASP A 57 13.34 11.46 3.39
N PHE A 58 13.84 11.94 2.24
CA PHE A 58 14.92 11.28 1.50
C PHE A 58 16.22 11.21 2.31
N LYS A 59 16.55 12.26 3.09
CA LYS A 59 17.70 12.25 3.99
C LYS A 59 17.50 11.32 5.18
N ARG A 60 16.24 11.15 5.65
CA ARG A 60 15.92 10.22 6.76
C ARG A 60 16.14 8.76 6.39
N VAL A 61 16.02 8.37 5.11
CA VAL A 61 16.39 7.02 4.65
C VAL A 61 17.82 6.68 5.06
N LEU A 62 18.75 7.65 4.92
CA LEU A 62 20.16 7.48 5.31
C LEU A 62 20.36 7.32 6.82
N LYS A 63 19.38 7.70 7.64
CA LYS A 63 19.44 7.53 9.11
C LYS A 63 18.90 6.17 9.57
N MET A 64 18.10 5.49 8.73
CA MET A 64 17.50 4.18 9.05
C MET A 64 17.72 3.14 7.93
N PRO A 65 18.93 3.05 7.34
CA PRO A 65 19.17 2.30 6.10
C PRO A 65 18.89 0.82 6.26
N ARG A 66 19.20 0.24 7.41
CA ARG A 66 18.95 -1.18 7.68
C ARG A 66 17.46 -1.52 7.71
N ALA A 67 16.66 -0.74 8.45
CA ALA A 67 15.23 -1.02 8.58
C ALA A 67 14.48 -0.80 7.26
N VAL A 68 14.82 0.29 6.54
CA VAL A 68 14.26 0.59 5.22
C VAL A 68 14.68 -0.48 4.20
N GLY A 69 15.96 -0.86 4.18
CA GLY A 69 16.49 -1.90 3.29
C GLY A 69 15.82 -3.26 3.53
N ILE A 70 15.65 -3.67 4.80
CA ILE A 70 14.94 -4.91 5.14
C ILE A 70 13.49 -4.83 4.65
N GLY A 71 12.78 -3.73 4.90
CA GLY A 71 11.40 -3.56 4.45
C GLY A 71 11.27 -3.61 2.92
N PHE A 72 12.15 -2.92 2.20
CA PHE A 72 12.19 -2.90 0.74
C PHE A 72 12.47 -4.29 0.15
N VAL A 73 13.52 -4.96 0.62
CA VAL A 73 13.90 -6.30 0.14
C VAL A 73 12.83 -7.32 0.49
N ALA A 74 12.30 -7.30 1.72
CA ALA A 74 11.24 -8.21 2.13
C ALA A 74 9.99 -8.04 1.26
N HIS A 75 9.61 -6.80 0.94
CA HIS A 75 8.45 -6.50 0.08
C HIS A 75 8.61 -7.14 -1.30
N TYR A 76 9.70 -6.86 -2.01
CA TYR A 76 9.92 -7.34 -3.37
C TYR A 76 10.42 -8.80 -3.46
N ALA A 77 10.87 -9.39 -2.36
CA ALA A 77 11.17 -10.81 -2.32
C ALA A 77 9.95 -11.65 -1.92
N ILE A 78 9.17 -11.22 -0.91
CA ILE A 78 8.08 -12.05 -0.39
C ILE A 78 6.86 -12.00 -1.30
N MET A 79 6.36 -10.80 -1.62
CA MET A 79 5.06 -10.66 -2.28
C MET A 79 5.03 -11.23 -3.69
N PRO A 80 6.01 -10.94 -4.59
CA PRO A 80 5.99 -11.48 -5.95
C PRO A 80 6.05 -13.02 -5.99
N PHE A 81 6.94 -13.61 -5.19
CA PHE A 81 7.06 -15.06 -5.13
C PHE A 81 5.84 -15.73 -4.49
N LEU A 82 5.25 -15.09 -3.48
CA LEU A 82 4.02 -15.58 -2.87
C LEU A 82 2.86 -15.52 -3.86
N GLY A 83 2.70 -14.42 -4.60
CA GLY A 83 1.68 -14.28 -5.64
C GLY A 83 1.83 -15.32 -6.75
N TRP A 84 3.05 -15.53 -7.23
CA TRP A 84 3.36 -16.56 -8.22
C TRP A 84 3.08 -17.98 -7.69
N SER A 85 3.53 -18.29 -6.46
CA SER A 85 3.31 -19.60 -5.84
C SER A 85 1.84 -19.92 -5.66
N ILE A 86 1.05 -18.94 -5.18
CA ILE A 86 -0.40 -19.10 -5.00
C ILE A 86 -1.09 -19.30 -6.35
N ALA A 87 -0.74 -18.50 -7.36
CA ALA A 87 -1.29 -18.65 -8.70
C ALA A 87 -1.07 -20.04 -9.28
N HIS A 88 0.14 -20.58 -9.08
CA HIS A 88 0.53 -21.92 -9.54
C HIS A 88 -0.15 -23.02 -8.74
N LEU A 89 -0.14 -22.95 -7.41
CA LEU A 89 -0.72 -23.96 -6.51
C LEU A 89 -2.23 -24.08 -6.65
N LEU A 90 -2.92 -22.95 -6.78
CA LEU A 90 -4.38 -22.93 -6.96
C LEU A 90 -4.79 -23.10 -8.42
N LYS A 91 -3.82 -23.26 -9.34
CA LYS A 91 -4.06 -23.40 -10.79
C LYS A 91 -5.01 -22.34 -11.32
N LEU A 92 -4.74 -21.07 -10.97
CA LEU A 92 -5.59 -19.97 -11.40
C LEU A 92 -5.63 -19.88 -12.92
N GLU A 93 -6.78 -19.51 -13.47
CA GLU A 93 -6.90 -19.15 -14.88
C GLU A 93 -5.92 -18.05 -15.24
N THR A 94 -5.37 -18.09 -16.46
CA THR A 94 -4.30 -17.19 -16.91
C THR A 94 -4.54 -15.72 -16.59
N PRO A 95 -5.71 -15.11 -16.85
CA PRO A 95 -5.94 -13.70 -16.51
C PRO A 95 -5.82 -13.41 -15.01
N PHE A 96 -6.35 -14.30 -14.17
CA PHE A 96 -6.28 -14.14 -12.72
C PHE A 96 -4.87 -14.38 -12.19
N ALA A 97 -4.13 -15.35 -12.73
CA ALA A 97 -2.74 -15.60 -12.38
C ALA A 97 -1.87 -14.37 -12.70
N VAL A 98 -2.00 -13.82 -13.91
CA VAL A 98 -1.27 -12.61 -14.36
C VAL A 98 -1.60 -11.42 -13.47
N GLY A 99 -2.88 -11.18 -13.16
CA GLY A 99 -3.31 -10.09 -12.31
C GLY A 99 -2.83 -10.21 -10.86
N LEU A 100 -2.86 -11.44 -10.28
CA LEU A 100 -2.37 -11.71 -8.94
C LEU A 100 -0.85 -11.47 -8.83
N ILE A 101 -0.09 -11.97 -9.82
CA ILE A 101 1.35 -11.75 -9.91
C ILE A 101 1.65 -10.26 -10.10
N LEU A 102 0.94 -9.57 -10.99
CA LEU A 102 1.15 -8.15 -11.24
C LEU A 102 0.93 -7.32 -9.96
N VAL A 103 -0.18 -7.54 -9.24
CA VAL A 103 -0.44 -6.79 -8.01
C VAL A 103 0.57 -7.12 -6.92
N SER A 104 1.06 -8.36 -6.86
CA SER A 104 2.10 -8.75 -5.90
C SER A 104 3.47 -8.12 -6.22
N CYS A 105 3.74 -7.77 -7.48
CA CYS A 105 4.93 -7.04 -7.93
C CYS A 105 4.81 -5.52 -7.79
N CYS A 106 3.64 -4.98 -7.41
CA CYS A 106 3.46 -3.55 -7.16
C CYS A 106 4.14 -3.12 -5.85
N PRO A 107 4.41 -1.82 -5.65
CA PRO A 107 5.00 -1.32 -4.41
C PRO A 107 4.00 -1.37 -3.25
N SER A 108 4.49 -1.06 -2.05
CA SER A 108 3.64 -0.88 -0.87
C SER A 108 2.58 0.21 -1.10
N GLY A 109 1.38 -0.03 -0.61
CA GLY A 109 0.25 0.89 -0.78
C GLY A 109 0.29 2.05 0.21
N THR A 110 0.00 3.28 -0.23
CA THR A 110 0.00 4.48 0.62
C THR A 110 -0.91 4.38 1.85
N ALA A 111 -1.95 3.53 1.80
CA ALA A 111 -2.84 3.25 2.93
C ALA A 111 -2.11 2.56 4.10
N SER A 112 -0.95 1.91 3.87
CA SER A 112 -0.13 1.30 4.92
C SER A 112 0.28 2.30 5.99
N ASN A 113 0.51 3.57 5.63
CA ASN A 113 0.86 4.63 6.56
C ASN A 113 -0.27 4.88 7.59
N VAL A 114 -1.52 4.85 7.14
CA VAL A 114 -2.70 4.99 8.00
C VAL A 114 -2.84 3.78 8.91
N VAL A 115 -2.66 2.58 8.38
CA VAL A 115 -2.71 1.32 9.14
C VAL A 115 -1.60 1.27 10.18
N ASN A 116 -0.38 1.70 9.83
CA ASN A 116 0.73 1.83 10.77
C ASN A 116 0.45 2.85 11.89
N TYR A 117 -0.22 3.96 11.57
CA TYR A 117 -0.65 4.93 12.57
C TYR A 117 -1.68 4.33 13.55
N ILE A 118 -2.69 3.61 13.04
CA ILE A 118 -3.71 2.93 13.87
C ILE A 118 -3.06 1.85 14.75
N ALA A 119 -2.11 1.08 14.20
CA ALA A 119 -1.36 0.04 14.90
C ALA A 119 -0.40 0.59 15.98
N ARG A 120 -0.22 1.91 16.06
CA ARG A 120 0.80 2.57 16.90
C ARG A 120 2.20 2.01 16.65
N SER A 121 2.51 1.72 15.38
CA SER A 121 3.83 1.30 14.91
C SER A 121 4.67 2.49 14.44
N ASN A 122 5.81 2.26 13.80
CA ASN A 122 6.71 3.34 13.39
C ASN A 122 6.26 3.96 12.05
N VAL A 123 5.42 4.99 12.12
CA VAL A 123 4.89 5.69 10.93
C VAL A 123 5.99 6.34 10.10
N ALA A 124 7.05 6.86 10.73
CA ALA A 124 8.16 7.46 9.99
C ALA A 124 8.86 6.41 9.11
N LEU A 125 9.12 5.22 9.66
CA LEU A 125 9.68 4.10 8.90
C LEU A 125 8.72 3.64 7.79
N SER A 126 7.43 3.58 8.07
CA SER A 126 6.39 3.25 7.09
C SER A 126 6.47 4.16 5.86
N VAL A 127 6.46 5.48 6.06
CA VAL A 127 6.58 6.47 4.98
C VAL A 127 7.87 6.24 4.16
N LEU A 128 9.00 5.97 4.81
CA LEU A 128 10.27 5.74 4.13
C LEU A 128 10.26 4.46 3.29
N ILE A 129 9.70 3.35 3.81
CA ILE A 129 9.59 2.09 3.04
C ILE A 129 8.63 2.28 1.86
N THR A 130 7.46 2.88 2.09
CA THR A 130 6.49 3.17 1.01
C THR A 130 7.13 4.03 -0.08
N MET A 131 7.87 5.09 0.29
CA MET A 131 8.58 5.95 -0.66
C MET A 131 9.61 5.17 -1.46
N CYS A 132 10.48 4.42 -0.79
CA CYS A 132 11.52 3.63 -1.46
C CYS A 132 10.94 2.55 -2.36
N SER A 133 9.90 1.84 -1.91
CA SER A 133 9.24 0.82 -2.73
C SER A 133 8.54 1.44 -3.94
N THR A 134 7.90 2.60 -3.78
CA THR A 134 7.24 3.31 -4.89
C THR A 134 8.25 3.77 -5.96
N LEU A 135 9.40 4.30 -5.56
CA LEU A 135 10.47 4.64 -6.51
C LEU A 135 11.09 3.39 -7.12
N GLY A 136 11.29 2.34 -6.32
CA GLY A 136 11.77 1.05 -6.80
C GLY A 136 10.82 0.35 -7.78
N ALA A 137 9.52 0.60 -7.69
CA ALA A 137 8.51 0.00 -8.55
C ALA A 137 8.73 0.29 -10.03
N ILE A 138 9.36 1.42 -10.38
CA ILE A 138 9.68 1.79 -11.76
C ILE A 138 10.47 0.67 -12.44
N VAL A 139 11.35 0.01 -11.71
CA VAL A 139 12.21 -1.07 -12.21
C VAL A 139 11.70 -2.44 -11.74
N MET A 140 11.39 -2.58 -10.47
CA MET A 140 11.06 -3.88 -9.86
C MET A 140 9.74 -4.44 -10.37
N THR A 141 8.69 -3.61 -10.50
CA THR A 141 7.39 -4.08 -10.98
C THR A 141 7.48 -4.63 -12.41
N PRO A 142 8.04 -3.93 -13.42
CA PRO A 142 8.19 -4.48 -14.76
C PRO A 142 9.05 -5.74 -14.83
N LEU A 143 10.19 -5.75 -14.15
CA LEU A 143 11.12 -6.88 -14.20
C LEU A 143 10.53 -8.14 -13.55
N LEU A 144 9.96 -8.01 -12.35
CA LEU A 144 9.37 -9.13 -11.63
C LEU A 144 8.11 -9.63 -12.33
N THR A 145 7.28 -8.72 -12.87
CA THR A 145 6.11 -9.12 -13.66
C THR A 145 6.54 -9.88 -14.92
N LYS A 146 7.53 -9.38 -15.65
CA LYS A 146 8.07 -10.09 -16.83
C LYS A 146 8.60 -11.46 -16.45
N TRP A 147 9.34 -11.56 -15.38
CA TRP A 147 9.94 -12.83 -14.96
C TRP A 147 8.89 -13.85 -14.52
N LEU A 148 7.93 -13.45 -13.69
CA LEU A 148 6.97 -14.37 -13.06
C LEU A 148 5.70 -14.57 -13.89
N ALA A 149 5.11 -13.50 -14.42
CA ALA A 149 3.92 -13.58 -15.27
C ALA A 149 4.26 -13.92 -16.73
N GLY A 150 5.51 -13.69 -17.16
CA GLY A 150 5.98 -14.07 -18.49
C GLY A 150 5.92 -15.58 -18.79
N GLN A 151 5.75 -16.40 -17.76
CA GLN A 151 5.50 -17.83 -17.92
C GLN A 151 4.09 -18.16 -18.41
N TYR A 152 3.15 -17.23 -18.25
CA TYR A 152 1.75 -17.36 -18.65
C TYR A 152 1.47 -16.65 -19.99
N VAL A 153 2.05 -15.47 -20.20
CA VAL A 153 1.82 -14.62 -21.38
C VAL A 153 3.05 -13.75 -21.67
N PRO A 154 3.26 -13.32 -22.93
CA PRO A 154 4.26 -12.31 -23.22
C PRO A 154 4.01 -11.02 -22.46
N VAL A 155 5.02 -10.50 -21.77
CA VAL A 155 4.94 -9.27 -20.97
C VAL A 155 5.86 -8.21 -21.57
N ASP A 156 5.30 -7.07 -21.97
CA ASP A 156 6.05 -5.89 -22.40
C ASP A 156 6.58 -5.13 -21.16
N ALA A 157 7.77 -5.52 -20.72
CA ALA A 157 8.41 -4.89 -19.57
C ALA A 157 8.80 -3.42 -19.83
N MET A 158 9.12 -3.05 -21.09
CA MET A 158 9.47 -1.67 -21.41
C MET A 158 8.22 -0.77 -21.37
N GLY A 159 7.10 -1.24 -21.90
CA GLY A 159 5.83 -0.53 -21.80
C GLY A 159 5.39 -0.39 -20.34
N LEU A 160 5.51 -1.44 -19.52
CA LEU A 160 5.24 -1.37 -18.07
C LEU A 160 6.17 -0.37 -17.37
N PHE A 161 7.47 -0.35 -17.70
CA PHE A 161 8.43 0.59 -17.16
C PHE A 161 8.04 2.05 -17.47
N LEU A 162 7.75 2.35 -18.74
CA LEU A 162 7.35 3.70 -19.17
C LEU A 162 6.04 4.14 -18.52
N SER A 163 5.05 3.24 -18.45
CA SER A 163 3.79 3.54 -17.79
C SER A 163 3.96 3.76 -16.28
N THR A 164 4.78 2.95 -15.61
CA THR A 164 5.05 3.14 -14.18
C THR A 164 5.80 4.46 -13.95
N LEU A 165 6.74 4.81 -14.82
CA LEU A 165 7.44 6.10 -14.78
C LEU A 165 6.46 7.28 -14.89
N GLN A 166 5.53 7.22 -15.83
CA GLN A 166 4.56 8.30 -16.06
C GLN A 166 3.49 8.37 -14.97
N ILE A 167 2.90 7.23 -14.61
CA ILE A 167 1.74 7.18 -13.71
C ILE A 167 2.15 7.32 -12.24
N VAL A 168 3.38 6.93 -11.87
CA VAL A 168 3.87 6.97 -10.50
C VAL A 168 4.84 8.12 -10.29
N LEU A 169 5.98 8.10 -11.02
CA LEU A 169 7.06 9.05 -10.74
C LEU A 169 6.66 10.49 -11.06
N ALA A 170 6.03 10.75 -12.20
CA ALA A 170 5.68 12.11 -12.59
C ALA A 170 4.76 12.79 -11.57
N PRO A 171 3.62 12.20 -11.14
CA PRO A 171 2.78 12.83 -10.11
C PRO A 171 3.48 12.97 -8.75
N VAL A 172 4.31 11.98 -8.35
CA VAL A 172 5.05 12.06 -7.08
C VAL A 172 6.06 13.21 -7.12
N VAL A 173 6.84 13.36 -8.20
CA VAL A 173 7.80 14.45 -8.37
C VAL A 173 7.08 15.81 -8.39
N ILE A 174 5.96 15.91 -9.11
CA ILE A 174 5.12 17.12 -9.09
C ILE A 174 4.67 17.42 -7.66
N GLY A 175 4.18 16.42 -6.92
CA GLY A 175 3.74 16.58 -5.53
C GLY A 175 4.85 17.06 -4.59
N VAL A 176 6.03 16.45 -4.64
CA VAL A 176 7.21 16.88 -3.87
C VAL A 176 7.62 18.31 -4.24
N SER A 177 7.59 18.63 -5.53
CA SER A 177 7.89 19.98 -6.01
C SER A 177 6.88 21.01 -5.50
N LEU A 178 5.58 20.70 -5.55
CA LEU A 178 4.54 21.56 -4.97
C LEU A 178 4.76 21.76 -3.46
N ASN A 179 5.11 20.71 -2.72
CA ASN A 179 5.40 20.82 -1.30
C ASN A 179 6.61 21.73 -1.04
N ARG A 180 7.62 21.70 -1.90
CA ARG A 180 8.82 22.53 -1.78
C ARG A 180 8.59 23.99 -2.17
N PHE A 181 7.94 24.22 -3.32
CA PHE A 181 7.86 25.56 -3.93
C PHE A 181 6.56 26.30 -3.62
N VAL A 182 5.46 25.59 -3.31
CA VAL A 182 4.14 26.19 -3.02
C VAL A 182 3.57 25.66 -1.69
N PRO A 183 4.31 25.78 -0.58
CA PRO A 183 3.93 25.14 0.70
C PRO A 183 2.63 25.67 1.28
N ARG A 184 2.22 26.91 0.97
CA ARG A 184 0.95 27.47 1.42
C ARG A 184 -0.24 26.74 0.82
N PHE A 185 -0.22 26.46 -0.49
CA PHE A 185 -1.23 25.69 -1.19
C PHE A 185 -1.26 24.24 -0.67
N VAL A 186 -0.09 23.62 -0.52
CA VAL A 186 0.01 22.23 0.00
C VAL A 186 -0.59 22.15 1.41
N LYS A 187 -0.30 23.07 2.32
CA LYS A 187 -0.91 23.08 3.67
C LYS A 187 -2.44 23.14 3.64
N PHE A 188 -3.01 23.80 2.64
CA PHE A 188 -4.47 23.88 2.46
C PHE A 188 -5.06 22.55 1.97
N VAL A 189 -4.45 21.90 0.97
CA VAL A 189 -4.99 20.67 0.36
C VAL A 189 -4.60 19.38 1.10
N LEU A 190 -3.47 19.39 1.82
CA LEU A 190 -2.90 18.23 2.50
C LEU A 190 -3.89 17.50 3.42
N PRO A 191 -4.73 18.17 4.22
CA PRO A 191 -5.70 17.48 5.09
C PRO A 191 -6.76 16.68 4.32
N MET A 192 -7.05 17.03 3.06
CA MET A 192 -8.04 16.36 2.21
C MET A 192 -7.43 15.24 1.39
N SER A 193 -6.12 15.24 1.16
CA SER A 193 -5.42 14.28 0.30
C SER A 193 -5.72 12.81 0.66
N PRO A 194 -5.72 12.38 1.94
CA PRO A 194 -6.03 10.99 2.27
C PRO A 194 -7.46 10.59 1.91
N LEU A 195 -8.44 11.49 2.12
CA LEU A 195 -9.84 11.22 1.77
C LEU A 195 -10.02 11.13 0.26
N VAL A 196 -9.40 12.02 -0.50
CA VAL A 196 -9.43 12.00 -1.97
C VAL A 196 -8.84 10.69 -2.49
N SER A 197 -7.72 10.23 -1.91
CA SER A 197 -7.11 8.95 -2.26
C SER A 197 -8.03 7.76 -1.97
N VAL A 198 -8.71 7.76 -0.82
CA VAL A 198 -9.68 6.72 -0.45
C VAL A 198 -10.85 6.66 -1.43
N LEU A 199 -11.41 7.81 -1.79
CA LEU A 199 -12.52 7.87 -2.75
C LEU A 199 -12.07 7.41 -4.14
N ALA A 200 -10.90 7.86 -4.60
CA ALA A 200 -10.37 7.47 -5.90
C ALA A 200 -10.12 5.96 -5.98
N ILE A 201 -9.46 5.35 -4.99
CA ILE A 201 -9.24 3.89 -5.00
C ILE A 201 -10.54 3.11 -4.89
N THR A 202 -11.51 3.59 -4.12
CA THR A 202 -12.84 2.98 -4.01
C THR A 202 -13.53 2.96 -5.37
N LEU A 203 -13.53 4.07 -6.10
CA LEU A 203 -14.12 4.16 -7.44
C LEU A 203 -13.37 3.27 -8.45
N ILE A 204 -12.05 3.24 -8.42
CA ILE A 204 -11.24 2.35 -9.27
C ILE A 204 -11.63 0.89 -9.03
N CYS A 205 -11.65 0.44 -7.77
CA CYS A 205 -11.97 -0.93 -7.42
C CYS A 205 -13.41 -1.29 -7.75
N ALA A 206 -14.37 -0.42 -7.42
CA ALA A 206 -15.79 -0.62 -7.72
C ALA A 206 -16.06 -0.71 -9.23
N SER A 207 -15.42 0.14 -10.03
CA SER A 207 -15.52 0.10 -11.49
C SER A 207 -15.01 -1.23 -12.06
N ILE A 208 -13.87 -1.72 -11.61
CA ILE A 208 -13.27 -2.97 -12.10
C ILE A 208 -14.13 -4.16 -11.68
N ILE A 209 -14.57 -4.21 -10.42
CA ILE A 209 -15.45 -5.26 -9.91
C ILE A 209 -16.79 -5.24 -10.66
N GLY A 210 -17.40 -4.07 -10.88
CA GLY A 210 -18.63 -3.92 -11.63
C GLY A 210 -18.49 -4.36 -13.09
N SER A 211 -17.39 -3.98 -13.75
CA SER A 211 -17.12 -4.39 -15.14
C SER A 211 -16.90 -5.89 -15.30
N SER A 212 -16.60 -6.61 -14.22
CA SER A 212 -16.31 -8.05 -14.20
C SER A 212 -17.24 -8.80 -13.25
N ALA A 213 -18.43 -8.28 -12.98
CA ALA A 213 -19.34 -8.80 -11.95
C ALA A 213 -19.75 -10.25 -12.20
N ASP A 214 -20.01 -10.64 -13.45
CA ASP A 214 -20.44 -11.99 -13.79
C ASP A 214 -19.27 -12.99 -13.69
N ASP A 215 -18.07 -12.60 -14.11
CA ASP A 215 -16.87 -13.42 -13.96
C ASP A 215 -16.47 -13.55 -12.48
N PHE A 216 -16.66 -12.49 -11.70
CA PHE A 216 -16.48 -12.54 -10.26
C PHE A 216 -17.41 -13.55 -9.59
N LYS A 217 -18.70 -13.61 -10.03
CA LYS A 217 -19.66 -14.58 -9.49
C LYS A 217 -19.29 -16.03 -9.82
N ARG A 218 -18.65 -16.27 -10.98
CA ARG A 218 -18.24 -17.63 -11.42
C ARG A 218 -16.95 -18.10 -10.73
N SER A 219 -15.92 -17.27 -10.71
CA SER A 219 -14.57 -17.64 -10.27
C SER A 219 -14.18 -17.02 -8.93
N GLY A 220 -15.07 -16.26 -8.29
CA GLY A 220 -14.76 -15.43 -7.13
C GLY A 220 -14.27 -16.22 -5.92
N GLY A 221 -14.75 -17.44 -5.69
CA GLY A 221 -14.35 -18.21 -4.51
C GLY A 221 -12.85 -18.52 -4.47
N VAL A 222 -12.30 -19.02 -5.57
CA VAL A 222 -10.86 -19.33 -5.67
C VAL A 222 -10.02 -18.05 -5.68
N LEU A 223 -10.50 -17.01 -6.36
CA LEU A 223 -9.81 -15.73 -6.43
C LEU A 223 -9.78 -15.01 -5.07
N ILE A 224 -10.90 -15.05 -4.33
CA ILE A 224 -10.96 -14.54 -2.95
C ILE A 224 -9.96 -15.28 -2.06
N LEU A 225 -9.91 -16.61 -2.15
CA LEU A 225 -8.93 -17.41 -1.41
C LEU A 225 -7.50 -17.03 -1.78
N ALA A 226 -7.20 -16.90 -3.07
CA ALA A 226 -5.88 -16.53 -3.56
C ALA A 226 -5.41 -15.18 -3.01
N VAL A 227 -6.28 -14.16 -3.09
CA VAL A 227 -5.97 -12.80 -2.59
C VAL A 227 -5.90 -12.77 -1.07
N PHE A 228 -6.75 -13.52 -0.36
CA PHE A 228 -6.67 -13.68 1.09
C PHE A 228 -5.34 -14.29 1.52
N LEU A 229 -4.91 -15.38 0.87
CA LEU A 229 -3.63 -16.04 1.14
C LEU A 229 -2.45 -15.12 0.83
N LEU A 230 -2.50 -14.36 -0.27
CA LEU A 230 -1.47 -13.40 -0.64
C LEU A 230 -1.23 -12.38 0.47
N HIS A 231 -2.28 -11.72 0.91
CA HIS A 231 -2.13 -10.66 1.91
C HIS A 231 -1.86 -11.20 3.31
N SER A 232 -2.57 -12.25 3.74
CA SER A 232 -2.30 -12.90 5.03
C SER A 232 -0.88 -13.42 5.11
N GLY A 233 -0.41 -14.07 4.03
CA GLY A 233 0.98 -14.53 3.90
C GLY A 233 1.97 -13.37 3.90
N GLY A 234 1.68 -12.28 3.18
CA GLY A 234 2.51 -11.09 3.14
C GLY A 234 2.69 -10.44 4.51
N PHE A 235 1.60 -10.22 5.26
CA PHE A 235 1.66 -9.71 6.63
C PHE A 235 2.46 -10.64 7.55
N LEU A 236 2.20 -11.95 7.49
CA LEU A 236 2.86 -12.94 8.33
C LEU A 236 4.35 -13.06 8.02
N LEU A 237 4.70 -13.28 6.75
CA LEU A 237 6.08 -13.46 6.33
C LEU A 237 6.90 -12.16 6.47
N GLY A 238 6.30 -11.00 6.25
CA GLY A 238 6.91 -9.70 6.53
C GLY A 238 7.26 -9.52 8.00
N TYR A 239 6.36 -9.95 8.91
CA TYR A 239 6.66 -9.94 10.34
C TYR A 239 7.76 -10.95 10.71
N ILE A 240 7.63 -12.20 10.26
CA ILE A 240 8.60 -13.28 10.59
C ILE A 240 9.99 -12.93 10.08
N SER A 241 10.12 -12.54 8.80
CA SER A 241 11.41 -12.20 8.19
C SER A 241 12.12 -11.06 8.93
N SER A 242 11.39 -10.01 9.29
CA SER A 242 11.96 -8.90 10.05
C SER A 242 12.40 -9.32 11.46
N ARG A 243 11.66 -10.21 12.13
CA ARG A 243 12.05 -10.76 13.44
C ARG A 243 13.29 -11.66 13.33
N LEU A 244 13.38 -12.49 12.30
CA LEU A 244 14.56 -13.32 12.02
C LEU A 244 15.80 -12.45 11.74
N LEU A 245 15.63 -11.30 11.10
CA LEU A 245 16.67 -10.31 10.88
C LEU A 245 16.92 -9.40 12.09
N ARG A 246 16.42 -9.79 13.28
CA ARG A 246 16.64 -9.14 14.58
C ARG A 246 16.15 -7.68 14.64
N CYS A 247 15.09 -7.35 13.91
CA CYS A 247 14.38 -6.09 14.11
C CYS A 247 13.60 -6.13 15.45
N ASP A 248 13.45 -4.98 16.09
CA ASP A 248 12.58 -4.84 17.25
C ASP A 248 11.10 -5.04 16.87
N LYS A 249 10.23 -5.23 17.87
CA LYS A 249 8.82 -5.52 17.65
C LYS A 249 8.09 -4.41 16.89
N LEU A 250 8.45 -3.14 17.15
CA LEU A 250 7.79 -1.99 16.52
C LEU A 250 8.15 -1.90 15.05
N THR A 251 9.43 -2.02 14.72
CA THR A 251 9.96 -2.10 13.36
C THR A 251 9.35 -3.30 12.60
N SER A 252 9.24 -4.47 13.26
CA SER A 252 8.67 -5.67 12.64
C SER A 252 7.18 -5.55 12.33
N ARG A 253 6.40 -4.88 13.19
CA ARG A 253 5.01 -4.54 12.90
C ARG A 253 4.89 -3.62 11.69
N THR A 254 5.78 -2.61 11.60
CA THR A 254 5.82 -1.70 10.47
C THR A 254 6.12 -2.44 9.17
N ILE A 255 7.18 -3.25 9.15
CA ILE A 255 7.58 -4.02 7.96
C ILE A 255 6.48 -5.01 7.56
N SER A 256 5.84 -5.67 8.52
CA SER A 256 4.68 -6.55 8.25
C SER A 256 3.58 -5.84 7.48
N ILE A 257 3.19 -4.63 7.92
CA ILE A 257 2.15 -3.83 7.24
C ILE A 257 2.61 -3.41 5.85
N GLU A 258 3.85 -2.95 5.71
CA GLU A 258 4.40 -2.51 4.43
C GLU A 258 4.51 -3.65 3.41
N VAL A 259 4.87 -4.85 3.84
CA VAL A 259 4.92 -6.04 2.97
C VAL A 259 3.51 -6.50 2.61
N GLY A 260 2.60 -6.57 3.59
CA GLY A 260 1.26 -7.10 3.39
C GLY A 260 0.31 -6.20 2.61
N MET A 261 0.63 -4.91 2.42
CA MET A 261 -0.24 -3.94 1.74
C MET A 261 0.35 -3.50 0.40
N GLN A 262 -0.39 -3.74 -0.67
CA GLN A 262 0.02 -3.43 -2.04
C GLN A 262 -0.60 -2.15 -2.59
N ASN A 263 0.06 -1.51 -3.55
CA ASN A 263 -0.55 -0.47 -4.37
C ASN A 263 -1.44 -1.11 -5.45
N SER A 264 -2.60 -1.56 -5.00
CA SER A 264 -3.58 -2.25 -5.85
C SER A 264 -4.12 -1.35 -6.98
N GLY A 265 -4.16 -0.03 -6.75
CA GLY A 265 -4.55 0.93 -7.77
C GLY A 265 -3.57 0.95 -8.95
N LEU A 266 -2.26 0.91 -8.65
CA LEU A 266 -1.23 0.80 -9.69
C LEU A 266 -1.36 -0.53 -10.45
N GLY A 267 -1.49 -1.65 -9.73
CA GLY A 267 -1.70 -2.95 -10.35
C GLY A 267 -2.91 -2.96 -11.29
N ALA A 268 -4.02 -2.39 -10.85
CA ALA A 268 -5.25 -2.29 -11.65
C ALA A 268 -5.07 -1.43 -12.92
N ALA A 269 -4.41 -0.28 -12.80
CA ALA A 269 -4.16 0.61 -13.93
C ALA A 269 -3.19 -0.04 -14.95
N LEU A 270 -2.12 -0.67 -14.47
CA LEU A 270 -1.18 -1.40 -15.33
C LEU A 270 -1.84 -2.61 -16.00
N ALA A 271 -2.71 -3.34 -15.27
CA ALA A 271 -3.47 -4.45 -15.85
C ALA A 271 -4.36 -3.97 -17.01
N LYS A 272 -5.10 -2.90 -16.82
CA LYS A 272 -5.96 -2.31 -17.86
C LYS A 272 -5.19 -1.76 -19.05
N ALA A 273 -3.99 -1.19 -18.84
CA ALA A 273 -3.18 -0.59 -19.90
C ALA A 273 -2.42 -1.63 -20.73
N HIS A 274 -1.88 -2.69 -20.11
CA HIS A 274 -0.93 -3.61 -20.73
C HIS A 274 -1.47 -5.01 -21.02
N PHE A 275 -2.60 -5.40 -20.39
CA PHE A 275 -3.23 -6.70 -20.58
C PHE A 275 -4.65 -6.54 -21.15
N THR A 276 -4.78 -5.73 -22.19
CA THR A 276 -6.07 -5.39 -22.83
C THR A 276 -6.81 -6.59 -23.40
N SER A 277 -6.07 -7.62 -23.86
CA SER A 277 -6.63 -8.90 -24.29
C SER A 277 -7.15 -9.77 -23.13
N MET A 278 -6.83 -9.41 -21.90
CA MET A 278 -7.22 -10.10 -20.67
C MET A 278 -7.80 -9.13 -19.64
N PRO A 279 -8.99 -8.57 -19.88
CA PRO A 279 -9.58 -7.53 -19.03
C PRO A 279 -9.76 -7.98 -17.58
N LEU A 280 -9.89 -9.30 -17.33
CA LEU A 280 -10.01 -9.90 -16.01
C LEU A 280 -8.72 -9.84 -15.19
N ALA A 281 -7.56 -9.54 -15.79
CA ALA A 281 -6.30 -9.37 -15.05
C ALA A 281 -6.34 -8.22 -14.04
N ALA A 282 -7.23 -7.24 -14.22
CA ALA A 282 -7.42 -6.16 -13.25
C ALA A 282 -8.20 -6.60 -11.99
N LEU A 283 -8.97 -7.68 -12.07
CA LEU A 283 -9.86 -8.11 -10.97
C LEU A 283 -9.13 -8.52 -9.70
N PRO A 284 -8.05 -9.34 -9.73
CA PRO A 284 -7.24 -9.63 -8.55
C PRO A 284 -6.71 -8.36 -7.88
N CYS A 285 -6.33 -7.35 -8.67
CA CYS A 285 -5.84 -6.07 -8.14
C CYS A 285 -6.94 -5.32 -7.37
N ALA A 286 -8.16 -5.26 -7.92
CA ALA A 286 -9.29 -4.60 -7.26
C ALA A 286 -9.68 -5.31 -5.95
N ILE A 287 -9.73 -6.64 -5.95
CA ILE A 287 -10.02 -7.45 -4.76
C ILE A 287 -8.91 -7.27 -3.70
N SER A 288 -7.65 -7.19 -4.15
CA SER A 288 -6.49 -6.96 -3.30
C SER A 288 -6.64 -5.71 -2.44
N ALA A 289 -7.16 -4.60 -3.01
CA ALA A 289 -7.39 -3.35 -2.27
C ALA A 289 -8.32 -3.55 -1.06
N THR A 290 -9.33 -4.38 -1.21
CA THR A 290 -10.27 -4.72 -0.13
C THR A 290 -9.59 -5.58 0.94
N PHE A 291 -8.95 -6.67 0.52
CA PHE A 291 -8.40 -7.64 1.47
C PHE A 291 -7.25 -7.10 2.31
N HIS A 292 -6.27 -6.44 1.69
CA HIS A 292 -5.16 -5.87 2.47
C HIS A 292 -5.65 -4.78 3.44
N SER A 293 -6.70 -4.05 3.06
CA SER A 293 -7.27 -3.00 3.92
C SER A 293 -7.97 -3.59 5.14
N VAL A 294 -8.78 -4.64 4.94
CA VAL A 294 -9.51 -5.33 6.02
C VAL A 294 -8.53 -6.05 6.93
N ILE A 295 -7.64 -6.89 6.38
CA ILE A 295 -6.67 -7.67 7.16
C ILE A 295 -5.74 -6.72 7.94
N GLY A 296 -5.21 -5.68 7.26
CA GLY A 296 -4.35 -4.68 7.88
C GLY A 296 -5.03 -3.93 9.01
N SER A 297 -6.31 -3.55 8.85
CA SER A 297 -7.07 -2.85 9.88
C SER A 297 -7.38 -3.74 11.08
N ILE A 298 -7.71 -5.02 10.88
CA ILE A 298 -7.89 -6.00 11.96
C ILE A 298 -6.58 -6.16 12.72
N LEU A 299 -5.47 -6.37 12.00
CA LEU A 299 -4.15 -6.54 12.60
C LEU A 299 -3.71 -5.30 13.38
N ALA A 300 -3.96 -4.10 12.83
CA ALA A 300 -3.69 -2.84 13.50
C ALA A 300 -4.51 -2.68 14.78
N GLY A 301 -5.79 -3.07 14.77
CA GLY A 301 -6.66 -3.09 15.95
C GLY A 301 -6.10 -4.00 17.04
N ILE A 302 -5.69 -5.22 16.69
CA ILE A 302 -5.08 -6.18 17.63
C ILE A 302 -3.77 -5.61 18.21
N TRP A 303 -2.92 -5.02 17.39
CA TRP A 303 -1.64 -4.46 17.85
C TRP A 303 -1.81 -3.21 18.70
N ARG A 304 -2.83 -2.40 18.42
CA ARG A 304 -3.18 -1.25 19.26
C ARG A 304 -3.55 -1.65 20.70
N LEU A 305 -4.24 -2.80 20.86
CA LEU A 305 -4.61 -3.36 22.16
C LEU A 305 -3.40 -4.01 22.88
N ARG A 306 -2.32 -4.29 22.16
CA ARG A 306 -1.08 -4.87 22.71
C ARG A 306 0.09 -3.91 22.48
N PRO A 307 0.17 -2.77 23.18
CA PRO A 307 1.23 -1.80 22.98
C PRO A 307 2.60 -2.44 23.27
N VAL A 308 3.56 -2.13 22.43
CA VAL A 308 4.97 -2.47 22.68
C VAL A 308 5.50 -1.40 23.63
N ILE A 309 5.87 -1.79 24.87
CA ILE A 309 6.65 -0.92 25.74
C ILE A 309 8.01 -0.81 25.08
N ALA A 310 8.44 0.41 24.75
CA ALA A 310 9.79 0.64 24.23
C ALA A 310 10.78 0.16 25.31
N ASP A 311 11.51 -0.93 25.02
CA ASP A 311 12.59 -1.38 25.88
C ASP A 311 13.57 -0.20 25.99
N GLY A 312 13.75 0.29 27.22
CA GLY A 312 14.43 1.55 27.52
C GLY A 312 15.93 1.56 27.19
N HIS A 313 16.23 1.81 25.92
CA HIS A 313 17.56 2.19 25.48
C HIS A 313 17.54 3.59 24.87
N HIS A 314 17.14 4.57 25.68
CA HIS A 314 17.64 5.94 25.71
C HIS A 314 17.28 6.55 27.05
N ARG A 315 18.07 6.23 28.09
CA ARG A 315 18.23 7.17 29.19
C ARG A 315 19.01 8.34 28.64
N PRO A 316 18.49 9.56 28.65
CA PRO A 316 19.38 10.71 28.47
C PRO A 316 20.34 10.74 29.66
N ASN A 317 21.62 10.55 29.39
CA ASN A 317 22.69 10.92 30.32
C ASN A 317 22.59 12.44 30.53
N GLY A 318 22.44 12.83 31.75
CA GLY A 318 22.60 14.23 32.11
C GLY A 318 21.78 14.59 33.35
N GLY A 319 22.44 14.51 34.51
CA GLY A 319 21.87 14.82 35.80
C GLY A 319 21.29 16.23 35.90
N GLN A 320 20.16 16.29 36.52
CA GLN A 320 19.83 17.38 37.44
C GLN A 320 19.18 16.73 38.66
N ARG A 321 19.99 16.58 39.69
CA ARG A 321 19.51 16.41 41.07
C ARG A 321 18.75 17.69 41.41
N THR A 322 17.44 17.64 41.41
CA THR A 322 16.62 18.65 42.07
C THR A 322 16.80 18.46 43.56
N ALA A 323 17.43 19.46 44.17
CA ALA A 323 17.56 19.63 45.62
C ALA A 323 16.14 19.60 46.24
N ARG A 324 15.95 18.77 47.27
CA ARG A 324 14.80 18.83 48.16
C ARG A 324 14.81 20.18 48.89
N PRO A 325 13.67 20.87 49.01
CA PRO A 325 13.57 21.97 49.92
C PRO A 325 13.59 21.41 51.36
N THR A 326 14.55 21.81 52.15
CA THR A 326 14.55 21.64 53.61
C THR A 326 13.53 22.55 54.20
N ASN A 327 12.46 21.99 54.79
CA ASN A 327 11.64 22.68 55.78
C ASN A 327 12.49 22.95 57.02
N ASN A 328 12.76 24.21 57.29
CA ASN A 328 13.09 24.69 58.60
C ASN A 328 11.93 25.53 59.12
N LEU A 329 11.19 24.95 60.06
CA LEU A 329 10.37 25.68 61.05
C LEU A 329 11.31 26.21 62.12
N ALA A 330 11.34 27.49 62.33
CA ALA A 330 11.45 28.20 63.58
C ALA A 330 11.01 29.65 63.38
#